data_fee120bee81c91763ef16a33de79b72a
#
_entry.id   fee120bee81c91763ef16a33de79b72a
#
_cell.length_a   1.000
_cell.length_b   1.000
_cell.length_c   1.000
_cell.angle_alpha   90.00
_cell.angle_beta   90.00
_cell.angle_gamma   90.00
#
_symmetry.space_group_name_H-M   'P 1'
#
loop_
_entity.id
_entity.type
_entity.pdbx_description
1 polymer ?
#
loop_
_entity_poly.entity_id
_entity_poly.type
_entity_poly.pdbx_seq_one_letter_code
_entity_poly.pdbx_strand_id
1 'polypeptide(L)'
;CSESEKFAHITFFLNGGTNESFPCESHVRIPSPKGVPFDQVPELSLPAVADEVIKGLETGYDCIITNFANGDVIGHTASAEAKIRCAEVVDYHLGRVIEAAKEQGYVVLITADHGNLEEMLTPDGKPNVAHTTNLVPFLFIDPLTSQTIQPADGSLQDIAPTLLNILGV
;
A
#
# COMPACT_ATOMS: atom_id res chain seq x y z
N CYS A 1 6.65 6.59 -2.65
CA CYS A 1 5.55 7.25 -3.36
C CYS A 1 4.23 7.02 -2.62
N SER A 2 3.39 8.04 -2.47
CA SER A 2 2.03 7.92 -1.92
C SER A 2 1.24 9.18 -2.17
N GLU A 3 -0.10 9.08 -2.03
CA GLU A 3 -0.91 10.30 -2.00
C GLU A 3 -0.85 11.01 -0.64
N SER A 4 -1.36 12.26 -0.62
CA SER A 4 -1.17 13.19 0.51
C SER A 4 -1.65 12.68 1.85
N GLU A 5 -2.76 11.91 1.87
CA GLU A 5 -3.39 11.39 3.11
C GLU A 5 -2.49 10.41 3.87
N LYS A 6 -1.63 9.68 3.15
CA LYS A 6 -0.74 8.65 3.73
C LYS A 6 0.75 8.91 3.49
N PHE A 7 1.11 10.10 3.00
CA PHE A 7 2.49 10.41 2.65
C PHE A 7 3.45 10.33 3.86
N ALA A 8 3.04 10.80 5.03
CA ALA A 8 3.85 10.74 6.23
C ALA A 8 4.15 9.30 6.69
N HIS A 9 3.27 8.35 6.38
CA HIS A 9 3.43 6.95 6.78
C HIS A 9 4.63 6.29 6.11
N ILE A 10 4.94 6.68 4.87
CA ILE A 10 6.06 6.13 4.08
C ILE A 10 7.25 7.09 3.97
N THR A 11 7.23 8.21 4.66
CA THR A 11 8.34 9.18 4.71
C THR A 11 8.72 9.46 6.15
N PHE A 12 8.05 10.37 6.83
CA PHE A 12 8.36 10.80 8.19
C PHE A 12 8.52 9.65 9.17
N PHE A 13 7.58 8.69 9.19
CA PHE A 13 7.65 7.57 10.13
C PHE A 13 8.76 6.56 9.78
N LEU A 14 8.94 6.24 8.50
CA LEU A 14 10.03 5.36 8.06
C LEU A 14 11.40 5.99 8.27
N ASN A 15 11.49 7.33 8.17
CA ASN A 15 12.73 8.07 8.39
C ASN A 15 12.98 8.40 9.87
N GLY A 16 12.35 7.66 10.79
CA GLY A 16 12.59 7.80 12.22
C GLY A 16 12.10 9.11 12.83
N GLY A 17 11.05 9.73 12.23
CA GLY A 17 10.44 10.98 12.71
C GLY A 17 11.11 12.23 12.15
N THR A 18 11.85 12.15 11.05
CA THR A 18 12.39 13.31 10.33
C THR A 18 11.68 13.52 8.99
N ASN A 19 11.52 14.78 8.59
CA ASN A 19 11.02 15.16 7.26
C ASN A 19 12.13 15.29 6.21
N GLU A 20 13.38 15.17 6.62
CA GLU A 20 14.51 15.26 5.71
C GLU A 20 14.68 13.94 4.96
N SER A 21 14.90 14.01 3.65
CA SER A 21 15.26 12.86 2.82
C SER A 21 16.70 12.45 3.06
N PHE A 22 16.95 11.13 3.11
CA PHE A 22 18.31 10.62 3.12
C PHE A 22 18.99 10.76 1.75
N PRO A 23 20.34 10.68 1.68
CA PRO A 23 21.03 10.61 0.39
C PRO A 23 20.47 9.49 -0.49
N CYS A 24 20.25 9.78 -1.76
CA CYS A 24 19.64 8.87 -2.74
C CYS A 24 18.15 8.52 -2.52
N GLU A 25 17.49 9.18 -1.59
CA GLU A 25 16.06 9.03 -1.38
C GLU A 25 15.26 10.08 -2.16
N SER A 26 14.22 9.65 -2.87
CA SER A 26 13.29 10.50 -3.59
C SER A 26 11.87 10.37 -3.02
N HIS A 27 11.28 11.47 -2.62
CA HIS A 27 9.90 11.53 -2.14
C HIS A 27 8.95 11.98 -3.26
N VAL A 28 8.00 11.11 -3.63
CA VAL A 28 6.97 11.43 -4.63
C VAL A 28 5.62 11.51 -3.94
N ARG A 29 5.06 12.71 -3.88
CA ARG A 29 3.78 13.00 -3.26
C ARG A 29 2.72 13.32 -4.30
N ILE A 30 1.68 12.50 -4.38
CA ILE A 30 0.52 12.71 -5.24
C ILE A 30 -0.56 13.46 -4.44
N PRO A 31 -1.11 14.57 -4.93
CA PRO A 31 -2.19 15.27 -4.25
C PRO A 31 -3.44 14.39 -4.13
N SER A 32 -4.00 14.25 -2.94
CA SER A 32 -5.31 13.61 -2.74
C SER A 32 -6.44 14.52 -3.23
N PRO A 33 -7.60 13.97 -3.63
CA PRO A 33 -8.77 14.74 -4.02
C PRO A 33 -9.19 15.72 -2.91
N LYS A 34 -9.63 16.93 -3.29
CA LYS A 34 -10.06 17.96 -2.36
C LYS A 34 -11.49 18.42 -2.67
N GLY A 35 -12.23 18.74 -1.60
CA GLY A 35 -13.55 19.35 -1.73
C GLY A 35 -14.68 18.39 -2.16
N VAL A 36 -14.42 17.09 -2.18
CA VAL A 36 -15.40 16.03 -2.42
C VAL A 36 -15.35 15.01 -1.29
N PRO A 37 -16.50 14.45 -0.85
CA PRO A 37 -16.52 13.33 0.07
C PRO A 37 -15.79 12.12 -0.52
N PHE A 38 -14.97 11.44 0.27
CA PHE A 38 -14.16 10.33 -0.24
C PHE A 38 -14.98 9.12 -0.72
N ASP A 39 -16.15 8.88 -0.13
CA ASP A 39 -17.08 7.83 -0.57
C ASP A 39 -17.67 8.06 -1.97
N GLN A 40 -17.56 9.27 -2.50
CA GLN A 40 -17.96 9.59 -3.89
C GLN A 40 -16.80 9.41 -4.88
N VAL A 41 -15.58 9.27 -4.42
CA VAL A 41 -14.37 9.12 -5.23
C VAL A 41 -13.47 8.01 -4.67
N PRO A 42 -13.95 6.76 -4.56
CA PRO A 42 -13.22 5.68 -3.89
C PRO A 42 -11.89 5.31 -4.55
N GLU A 43 -11.67 5.68 -5.80
CA GLU A 43 -10.38 5.56 -6.48
C GLU A 43 -9.33 6.52 -5.95
N LEU A 44 -9.72 7.61 -5.28
CA LEU A 44 -8.81 8.65 -4.79
C LEU A 44 -7.79 9.05 -5.88
N SER A 45 -6.51 9.14 -5.53
CA SER A 45 -5.42 9.40 -6.48
C SER A 45 -4.62 8.13 -6.81
N LEU A 46 -5.14 6.95 -6.49
CA LEU A 46 -4.45 5.67 -6.70
C LEU A 46 -3.98 5.43 -8.14
N PRO A 47 -4.76 5.78 -9.20
CA PRO A 47 -4.26 5.67 -10.57
C PRO A 47 -2.92 6.37 -10.78
N ALA A 48 -2.80 7.62 -10.30
CA ALA A 48 -1.57 8.40 -10.43
C ALA A 48 -0.44 7.87 -9.52
N VAL A 49 -0.76 7.34 -8.34
CA VAL A 49 0.22 6.67 -7.47
C VAL A 49 0.79 5.44 -8.18
N ALA A 50 -0.06 4.59 -8.74
CA ALA A 50 0.35 3.40 -9.47
C ALA A 50 1.22 3.75 -10.69
N ASP A 51 0.86 4.78 -11.46
CA ASP A 51 1.63 5.24 -12.62
C ASP A 51 3.04 5.71 -12.21
N GLU A 52 3.17 6.46 -11.11
CA GLU A 52 4.49 6.90 -10.62
C GLU A 52 5.32 5.74 -10.04
N VAL A 53 4.69 4.74 -9.42
CA VAL A 53 5.39 3.52 -8.99
C VAL A 53 5.92 2.76 -10.21
N ILE A 54 5.10 2.54 -11.23
CA ILE A 54 5.51 1.86 -12.47
C ILE A 54 6.67 2.60 -13.14
N LYS A 55 6.58 3.91 -13.25
CA LYS A 55 7.67 4.75 -13.76
C LYS A 55 8.95 4.63 -12.92
N GLY A 56 8.82 4.52 -11.60
CA GLY A 56 9.95 4.26 -10.70
C GLY A 56 10.62 2.91 -10.99
N LEU A 57 9.84 1.85 -11.20
CA LEU A 57 10.32 0.53 -11.58
C LEU A 57 11.08 0.57 -12.93
N GLU A 58 10.55 1.25 -13.92
CA GLU A 58 11.18 1.44 -15.23
C GLU A 58 12.47 2.29 -15.16
N THR A 59 12.53 3.23 -14.20
CA THR A 59 13.71 4.09 -13.99
C THR A 59 14.85 3.33 -13.30
N GLY A 60 14.55 2.24 -12.57
CA GLY A 60 15.54 1.36 -11.95
C GLY A 60 15.96 1.80 -10.55
N TYR A 61 15.02 2.26 -9.71
CA TYR A 61 15.29 2.44 -8.28
C TYR A 61 15.58 1.08 -7.63
N ASP A 62 16.57 1.00 -6.73
CA ASP A 62 16.88 -0.23 -6.00
C ASP A 62 15.75 -0.69 -5.07
N CYS A 63 15.00 0.26 -4.52
CA CYS A 63 13.88 0.01 -3.62
C CYS A 63 12.78 1.06 -3.84
N ILE A 64 11.53 0.61 -3.91
CA ILE A 64 10.36 1.50 -4.00
C ILE A 64 9.39 1.13 -2.89
N ILE A 65 9.05 2.11 -2.05
CA ILE A 65 8.06 1.97 -1.01
C ILE A 65 6.84 2.83 -1.38
N THR A 66 5.68 2.21 -1.37
CA THR A 66 4.42 2.89 -1.69
C THR A 66 3.32 2.52 -0.70
N ASN A 67 2.34 3.37 -0.55
CA ASN A 67 1.12 3.12 0.20
C ASN A 67 -0.10 3.42 -0.68
N PHE A 68 -1.05 2.50 -0.72
CA PHE A 68 -2.36 2.67 -1.34
C PHE A 68 -3.35 3.06 -0.24
N ALA A 69 -3.61 4.36 -0.11
CA ALA A 69 -4.36 4.94 1.00
C ALA A 69 -5.85 4.56 1.02
N ASN A 70 -6.36 4.04 -0.09
CA ASN A 70 -7.78 3.83 -0.34
C ASN A 70 -8.45 2.97 0.74
N GLY A 71 -7.85 1.84 1.12
CA GLY A 71 -8.41 0.91 2.08
C GLY A 71 -8.75 1.57 3.42
N ASP A 72 -7.84 2.37 3.94
CA ASP A 72 -8.04 3.09 5.19
C ASP A 72 -9.00 4.28 5.01
N VAL A 73 -8.75 5.14 4.04
CA VAL A 73 -9.54 6.37 3.84
C VAL A 73 -11.02 6.05 3.56
N ILE A 74 -11.31 5.10 2.67
CA ILE A 74 -12.67 4.68 2.34
C ILE A 74 -13.25 3.80 3.45
N GLY A 75 -12.42 3.03 4.13
CA GLY A 75 -12.80 2.22 5.29
C GLY A 75 -13.48 3.03 6.39
N HIS A 76 -13.08 4.28 6.59
CA HIS A 76 -13.70 5.19 7.54
C HIS A 76 -15.05 5.78 7.09
N THR A 77 -15.54 5.43 5.91
CA THR A 77 -16.87 5.85 5.42
C THR A 77 -17.93 4.80 5.75
N ALA A 78 -19.20 5.21 5.79
CA ALA A 78 -20.32 4.30 6.03
C ALA A 78 -20.84 3.61 4.75
N SER A 79 -20.31 3.98 3.56
CA SER A 79 -20.80 3.49 2.28
C SER A 79 -20.23 2.12 1.95
N ALA A 80 -21.08 1.08 2.02
CA ALA A 80 -20.72 -0.27 1.58
C ALA A 80 -20.34 -0.33 0.10
N GLU A 81 -21.05 0.42 -0.76
CA GLU A 81 -20.76 0.49 -2.18
C GLU A 81 -19.38 1.09 -2.46
N ALA A 82 -19.03 2.18 -1.76
CA ALA A 82 -17.71 2.79 -1.88
C ALA A 82 -16.60 1.85 -1.43
N LYS A 83 -16.81 1.06 -0.36
CA LYS A 83 -15.85 0.06 0.13
C LYS A 83 -15.62 -1.06 -0.88
N ILE A 84 -16.68 -1.59 -1.49
CA ILE A 84 -16.57 -2.60 -2.55
C ILE A 84 -15.81 -2.02 -3.74
N ARG A 85 -16.21 -0.83 -4.20
CA ARG A 85 -15.53 -0.17 -5.32
C ARG A 85 -14.06 0.13 -5.02
N CYS A 86 -13.75 0.52 -3.79
CA CYS A 86 -12.38 0.71 -3.32
C CYS A 86 -11.54 -0.57 -3.47
N ALA A 87 -12.07 -1.71 -3.02
CA ALA A 87 -11.36 -2.99 -3.14
C ALA A 87 -11.10 -3.36 -4.60
N GLU A 88 -12.08 -3.18 -5.50
CA GLU A 88 -11.91 -3.43 -6.95
C GLU A 88 -10.82 -2.54 -7.57
N VAL A 89 -10.78 -1.26 -7.18
CA VAL A 89 -9.79 -0.30 -7.69
C VAL A 89 -8.40 -0.63 -7.17
N VAL A 90 -8.29 -0.99 -5.90
CA VAL A 90 -7.00 -1.41 -5.29
C VAL A 90 -6.49 -2.67 -5.97
N ASP A 91 -7.32 -3.69 -6.14
CA ASP A 91 -6.97 -4.94 -6.83
C ASP A 91 -6.45 -4.69 -8.25
N TYR A 92 -7.19 -3.88 -9.02
CA TYR A 92 -6.81 -3.55 -10.40
C TYR A 92 -5.44 -2.86 -10.47
N HIS A 93 -5.20 -1.81 -9.65
CA HIS A 93 -3.96 -1.05 -9.70
C HIS A 93 -2.79 -1.82 -9.08
N LEU A 94 -3.05 -2.64 -8.07
CA LEU A 94 -2.05 -3.55 -7.50
C LEU A 94 -1.58 -4.56 -8.54
N GLY A 95 -2.51 -5.14 -9.31
CA GLY A 95 -2.20 -6.03 -10.42
C GLY A 95 -1.28 -5.37 -11.45
N ARG A 96 -1.56 -4.12 -11.85
CA ARG A 96 -0.70 -3.35 -12.77
C ARG A 96 0.72 -3.18 -12.24
N VAL A 97 0.86 -2.81 -10.97
CA VAL A 97 2.17 -2.62 -10.33
C VAL A 97 2.94 -3.94 -10.22
N ILE A 98 2.26 -5.03 -9.85
CA ILE A 98 2.87 -6.36 -9.76
C ILE A 98 3.41 -6.81 -11.12
N GLU A 99 2.63 -6.67 -12.18
CA GLU A 99 3.08 -7.07 -13.52
C GLU A 99 4.29 -6.24 -13.97
N ALA A 100 4.26 -4.91 -13.79
CA ALA A 100 5.40 -4.08 -14.10
C ALA A 100 6.65 -4.44 -13.24
N ALA A 101 6.47 -4.74 -11.96
CA ALA A 101 7.55 -5.17 -11.08
C ALA A 101 8.18 -6.49 -11.55
N LYS A 102 7.36 -7.46 -11.96
CA LYS A 102 7.83 -8.73 -12.52
C LYS A 102 8.61 -8.54 -13.81
N GLU A 103 8.13 -7.69 -14.72
CA GLU A 103 8.81 -7.38 -15.99
C GLU A 103 10.19 -6.76 -15.77
N GLN A 104 10.33 -5.96 -14.70
CA GLN A 104 11.59 -5.32 -14.32
C GLN A 104 12.45 -6.17 -13.36
N GLY A 105 11.99 -7.36 -12.96
CA GLY A 105 12.74 -8.28 -12.10
C GLY A 105 12.76 -7.90 -10.60
N TYR A 106 11.79 -7.10 -10.15
CA TYR A 106 11.69 -6.73 -8.73
C TYR A 106 11.00 -7.81 -7.88
N VAL A 107 11.52 -8.03 -6.70
CA VAL A 107 10.81 -8.73 -5.64
C VAL A 107 9.74 -7.80 -5.06
N VAL A 108 8.53 -8.31 -4.85
CA VAL A 108 7.42 -7.52 -4.32
C VAL A 108 6.97 -8.07 -2.97
N LEU A 109 6.89 -7.18 -1.99
CA LEU A 109 6.34 -7.42 -0.66
C LEU A 109 5.04 -6.62 -0.52
N ILE A 110 3.95 -7.28 -0.14
CA ILE A 110 2.64 -6.64 0.02
C ILE A 110 2.10 -6.98 1.40
N THR A 111 1.72 -5.95 2.13
CA THR A 111 1.06 -6.09 3.44
C THR A 111 0.15 -4.90 3.72
N ALA A 112 -0.53 -4.91 4.85
CA ALA A 112 -1.25 -3.76 5.39
C ALA A 112 -0.75 -3.46 6.83
N ASP A 113 -0.92 -2.23 7.28
CA ASP A 113 -0.58 -1.80 8.63
C ASP A 113 -1.66 -2.17 9.65
N HIS A 114 -2.90 -2.34 9.22
CA HIS A 114 -4.06 -2.79 10.01
C HIS A 114 -5.19 -3.25 9.09
N GLY A 115 -6.20 -3.91 9.68
CA GLY A 115 -7.45 -4.23 9.01
C GLY A 115 -8.44 -3.04 9.06
N ASN A 116 -9.37 -3.01 8.11
CA ASN A 116 -10.47 -2.04 8.06
C ASN A 116 -11.61 -2.54 7.15
N LEU A 117 -11.36 -2.64 5.82
CA LEU A 117 -12.39 -2.94 4.82
C LEU A 117 -13.01 -4.33 4.93
N GLU A 118 -12.30 -5.29 5.48
CA GLU A 118 -12.74 -6.68 5.58
C GLU A 118 -13.92 -6.86 6.56
N GLU A 119 -14.13 -5.91 7.47
CA GLU A 119 -15.23 -5.93 8.42
C GLU A 119 -16.16 -4.75 8.18
N MET A 120 -17.09 -4.91 7.25
CA MET A 120 -17.98 -3.83 6.79
C MET A 120 -19.08 -3.46 7.77
N LEU A 121 -19.46 -4.38 8.66
CA LEU A 121 -20.54 -4.21 9.65
C LEU A 121 -20.04 -4.56 11.04
N THR A 122 -20.47 -3.78 12.01
CA THR A 122 -20.33 -4.10 13.44
C THR A 122 -21.27 -5.26 13.83
N PRO A 123 -21.07 -5.92 14.98
CA PRO A 123 -21.94 -7.01 15.44
C PRO A 123 -23.41 -6.62 15.59
N ASP A 124 -23.73 -5.35 15.80
CA ASP A 124 -25.09 -4.81 15.86
C ASP A 124 -25.65 -4.39 14.48
N GLY A 125 -24.93 -4.72 13.40
CA GLY A 125 -25.39 -4.53 12.01
C GLY A 125 -25.26 -3.11 11.47
N LYS A 126 -24.53 -2.25 12.15
CA LYS A 126 -24.23 -0.89 11.66
C LYS A 126 -22.97 -0.88 10.81
N PRO A 127 -22.79 0.13 9.92
CA PRO A 127 -21.53 0.30 9.21
C PRO A 127 -20.35 0.37 10.18
N ASN A 128 -19.35 -0.50 9.99
CA ASN A 128 -18.07 -0.37 10.70
C ASN A 128 -17.21 0.68 9.99
N VAL A 129 -16.75 1.65 10.73
CA VAL A 129 -15.89 2.74 10.24
C VAL A 129 -14.58 2.83 11.03
N ALA A 130 -14.27 1.79 11.81
CA ALA A 130 -13.08 1.71 12.64
C ALA A 130 -12.09 0.70 12.09
N HIS A 131 -10.83 0.81 12.50
CA HIS A 131 -9.83 -0.23 12.26
C HIS A 131 -10.23 -1.52 12.98
N THR A 132 -9.79 -2.65 12.45
CA THR A 132 -9.94 -3.96 13.09
C THR A 132 -8.61 -4.45 13.65
N THR A 133 -8.68 -5.46 14.50
CA THR A 133 -7.50 -6.18 15.01
C THR A 133 -7.26 -7.49 14.27
N ASN A 134 -7.92 -7.68 13.13
CA ASN A 134 -7.74 -8.85 12.29
C ASN A 134 -6.30 -8.92 11.76
N LEU A 135 -5.84 -10.14 11.52
CA LEU A 135 -4.54 -10.35 10.89
C LEU A 135 -4.56 -9.79 9.45
N VAL A 136 -3.48 -9.13 9.08
CA VAL A 136 -3.30 -8.61 7.71
C VAL A 136 -2.50 -9.62 6.87
N PRO A 137 -2.72 -9.66 5.55
CA PRO A 137 -1.96 -10.54 4.67
C PRO A 137 -0.50 -10.10 4.57
N PHE A 138 0.39 -11.06 4.34
CA PHE A 138 1.74 -10.82 3.88
C PHE A 138 1.99 -11.66 2.62
N LEU A 139 2.23 -11.01 1.50
CA LEU A 139 2.51 -11.65 0.22
C LEU A 139 3.95 -11.35 -0.18
N PHE A 140 4.64 -12.41 -0.63
CA PHE A 140 5.98 -12.35 -1.15
C PHE A 140 5.97 -12.86 -2.59
N ILE A 141 6.41 -12.04 -3.54
CA ILE A 141 6.46 -12.37 -4.97
C ILE A 141 7.89 -12.16 -5.44
N ASP A 142 8.55 -13.24 -5.85
CA ASP A 142 9.87 -13.20 -6.44
C ASP A 142 9.78 -13.73 -7.89
N PRO A 143 9.91 -12.87 -8.89
CA PRO A 143 9.81 -13.27 -10.30
C PRO A 143 11.04 -14.06 -10.78
N LEU A 144 12.13 -14.07 -10.02
CA LEU A 144 13.39 -14.70 -10.39
C LEU A 144 13.47 -16.15 -9.93
N THR A 145 12.55 -16.60 -9.08
CA THR A 145 12.50 -17.99 -8.62
C THR A 145 11.25 -18.70 -9.11
N SER A 146 11.41 -19.97 -9.47
CA SER A 146 10.29 -20.88 -9.74
C SER A 146 9.79 -21.59 -8.48
N GLN A 147 10.44 -21.36 -7.33
CA GLN A 147 10.05 -21.98 -6.06
C GLN A 147 8.91 -21.18 -5.43
N THR A 148 7.91 -21.88 -4.91
CA THR A 148 6.90 -21.28 -4.04
C THR A 148 7.54 -20.97 -2.70
N ILE A 149 7.77 -19.70 -2.42
CA ILE A 149 8.22 -19.24 -1.11
C ILE A 149 6.97 -19.01 -0.27
N GLN A 150 6.87 -19.70 0.85
CA GLN A 150 5.81 -19.47 1.83
C GLN A 150 6.44 -18.79 3.05
N PRO A 151 6.23 -17.47 3.23
CA PRO A 151 6.72 -16.76 4.40
C PRO A 151 6.13 -17.37 5.68
N ALA A 152 6.91 -17.33 6.76
CA ALA A 152 6.38 -17.64 8.09
C ALA A 152 5.45 -16.51 8.57
N ASP A 153 4.52 -16.84 9.46
CA ASP A 153 3.76 -15.84 10.19
C ASP A 153 4.71 -14.94 10.99
N GLY A 154 4.41 -13.66 11.02
CA GLY A 154 5.23 -12.66 11.69
C GLY A 154 4.40 -11.47 12.16
N SER A 155 5.06 -10.35 12.34
CA SER A 155 4.45 -9.08 12.72
C SER A 155 4.99 -7.95 11.86
N LEU A 156 4.41 -6.76 11.93
CA LEU A 156 4.83 -5.61 11.13
C LEU A 156 6.30 -5.21 11.36
N GLN A 157 6.85 -5.47 12.55
CA GLN A 157 8.27 -5.23 12.85
C GLN A 157 9.23 -6.11 12.05
N ASP A 158 8.75 -7.21 11.47
CA ASP A 158 9.57 -8.15 10.70
C ASP A 158 9.71 -7.74 9.22
N ILE A 159 8.90 -6.77 8.76
CA ILE A 159 8.89 -6.32 7.35
C ILE A 159 10.23 -5.66 6.99
N ALA A 160 10.69 -4.68 7.78
CA ALA A 160 11.93 -3.96 7.49
C ALA A 160 13.17 -4.88 7.51
N PRO A 161 13.38 -5.75 8.52
CA PRO A 161 14.47 -6.73 8.48
C PRO A 161 14.39 -7.68 7.28
N THR A 162 13.18 -8.10 6.88
CA THR A 162 12.98 -8.95 5.70
C THR A 162 13.42 -8.23 4.44
N LEU A 163 13.01 -6.96 4.26
CA LEU A 163 13.40 -6.14 3.12
C LEU A 163 14.93 -5.95 3.06
N LEU A 164 15.55 -5.59 4.18
CA LEU A 164 17.00 -5.41 4.26
C LEU A 164 17.77 -6.70 3.91
N ASN A 165 17.28 -7.85 4.37
CA ASN A 165 17.88 -9.14 4.03
C ASN A 165 17.77 -9.45 2.52
N ILE A 166 16.65 -9.09 1.87
CA ILE A 166 16.47 -9.25 0.41
C ILE A 166 17.45 -8.34 -0.34
N LEU A 167 17.67 -7.11 0.15
CA LEU A 167 18.62 -6.15 -0.43
C LEU A 167 20.09 -6.51 -0.17
N GLY A 168 20.36 -7.46 0.73
CA GLY A 168 21.72 -7.91 1.06
C GLY A 168 22.47 -6.94 1.97
N VAL A 169 21.79 -6.19 2.83
CA VAL A 169 22.34 -5.22 3.78
C VAL A 169 21.94 -5.55 5.20
#